data_0cf78d869fdd9aafb87bc5b30ad1eb4c
#
_entry.id   0cf78d869fdd9aafb87bc5b30ad1eb4c
#
_cell.length_a   1.000
_cell.length_b   1.000
_cell.length_c   1.000
_cell.angle_alpha   90.00
_cell.angle_beta   90.00
_cell.angle_gamma   90.00
#
_symmetry.space_group_name_H-M   'P 1'
#
loop_
_entity.id
_entity.type
_entity.pdbx_description
1 polymer ?
#
loop_
_entity_poly.entity_id
_entity_poly.type
_entity_poly.pdbx_seq_one_letter_code
_entity_poly.pdbx_strand_id
1 'polypeptide(L)'
;VAHSAVYESNDVCSGKEYVGWLGEDAKNDLQWRHVYSDNGGDYQMTLNYMSGDNRNLTVSFNGKDVQTLTCNSGGYDKVGSKTLTVTLTPGENLIRLYNKSSSAAMPNIDCMTIHPVGVTERIAVGIHAPVAVPAARQHDGKYYTLDGKLVRHPHKGNIYIHNGNKVLIK
;
A
#
# COMPACT_ATOMS: atom_id res chain seq x y z
N VAL A 1 -13.81 8.40 4.53
CA VAL A 1 -14.33 9.43 3.62
C VAL A 1 -15.53 10.05 4.31
N ALA A 2 -15.52 11.35 4.51
CA ALA A 2 -16.56 12.06 5.24
C ALA A 2 -17.44 12.88 4.28
N HIS A 3 -18.71 12.98 4.65
CA HIS A 3 -19.72 13.86 4.07
C HIS A 3 -19.98 13.72 2.56
N SER A 4 -19.42 14.60 1.72
CA SER A 4 -19.72 14.68 0.28
C SER A 4 -18.67 14.04 -0.61
N ALA A 5 -17.59 13.50 -0.05
CA ALA A 5 -16.57 12.81 -0.85
C ALA A 5 -17.11 11.52 -1.47
N VAL A 6 -16.83 11.33 -2.74
CA VAL A 6 -17.30 10.18 -3.52
C VAL A 6 -16.16 9.52 -4.29
N TYR A 7 -16.33 8.23 -4.60
CA TYR A 7 -15.51 7.53 -5.59
C TYR A 7 -16.06 7.79 -6.99
N GLU A 8 -15.20 8.17 -7.89
CA GLU A 8 -15.55 8.44 -9.29
C GLU A 8 -14.55 7.74 -10.21
N SER A 9 -15.00 7.40 -11.42
CA SER A 9 -14.15 6.68 -12.39
C SER A 9 -13.43 7.66 -13.29
N ASN A 10 -12.13 7.39 -13.56
CA ASN A 10 -11.35 8.09 -14.56
C ASN A 10 -10.21 7.17 -15.05
N ASP A 11 -10.13 6.97 -16.37
CA ASP A 11 -9.17 6.05 -16.99
C ASP A 11 -7.69 6.44 -16.80
N VAL A 12 -7.40 7.71 -16.47
CA VAL A 12 -6.03 8.17 -16.22
C VAL A 12 -5.54 7.85 -14.80
N CYS A 13 -6.44 7.48 -13.90
CA CYS A 13 -6.13 7.17 -12.52
C CYS A 13 -5.60 5.74 -12.33
N SER A 14 -4.84 5.55 -11.28
CA SER A 14 -4.47 4.24 -10.77
C SER A 14 -5.73 3.47 -10.38
N GLY A 15 -5.90 2.25 -10.90
CA GLY A 15 -7.12 1.49 -10.67
C GLY A 15 -8.38 2.05 -11.33
N LYS A 16 -8.25 3.11 -12.16
CA LYS A 16 -9.34 3.80 -12.88
C LYS A 16 -10.37 4.48 -11.99
N GLU A 17 -10.02 4.76 -10.75
CA GLU A 17 -10.87 5.41 -9.76
C GLU A 17 -10.11 6.46 -8.97
N TYR A 18 -10.82 7.45 -8.46
CA TYR A 18 -10.30 8.49 -7.58
C TYR A 18 -11.32 8.88 -6.51
N VAL A 19 -10.87 9.60 -5.49
CA VAL A 19 -11.75 10.22 -4.50
C VAL A 19 -11.87 11.70 -4.82
N GLY A 20 -13.07 12.13 -5.16
CA GLY A 20 -13.42 13.53 -5.45
C GLY A 20 -14.27 14.16 -4.35
N TRP A 21 -14.63 15.43 -4.57
CA TRP A 21 -15.50 16.24 -3.71
C TRP A 21 -15.01 16.39 -2.26
N LEU A 22 -13.70 16.41 -2.10
CA LEU A 22 -13.02 16.64 -0.82
C LEU A 22 -12.88 18.15 -0.54
N GLY A 23 -12.82 18.50 0.73
CA GLY A 23 -12.71 19.89 1.18
C GLY A 23 -14.08 20.58 1.32
N GLU A 24 -14.10 21.92 1.27
CA GLU A 24 -15.28 22.77 1.52
C GLU A 24 -15.87 22.66 2.94
N ASP A 25 -15.37 21.71 3.73
CA ASP A 25 -15.61 21.51 5.15
C ASP A 25 -14.39 20.78 5.72
N ALA A 26 -13.89 21.20 6.87
CA ALA A 26 -12.76 20.55 7.55
C ALA A 26 -13.02 19.08 7.94
N LYS A 27 -14.28 18.66 7.98
CA LYS A 27 -14.70 17.27 8.22
C LYS A 27 -14.82 16.44 6.94
N ASN A 28 -14.79 17.09 5.78
CA ASN A 28 -14.80 16.41 4.48
C ASN A 28 -13.37 16.10 4.07
N ASP A 29 -12.80 15.08 4.69
CA ASP A 29 -11.40 14.68 4.60
C ASP A 29 -11.25 13.23 4.09
N LEU A 30 -10.01 12.89 3.74
CA LEU A 30 -9.62 11.52 3.39
C LEU A 30 -8.66 10.99 4.44
N GLN A 31 -8.92 9.78 4.94
CA GLN A 31 -8.11 9.16 5.97
C GLN A 31 -7.72 7.74 5.59
N TRP A 32 -6.41 7.43 5.75
CA TRP A 32 -5.91 6.06 5.82
C TRP A 32 -5.65 5.73 7.29
N ARG A 33 -6.45 4.80 7.81
CA ARG A 33 -6.31 4.27 9.16
C ARG A 33 -5.52 2.97 9.12
N HIS A 34 -4.86 2.64 10.23
CA HIS A 34 -4.09 1.41 10.37
C HIS A 34 -2.91 1.28 9.38
N VAL A 35 -2.24 2.40 9.07
CA VAL A 35 -0.98 2.37 8.35
C VAL A 35 0.10 1.87 9.30
N TYR A 36 0.51 0.62 9.13
CA TYR A 36 1.40 -0.05 10.09
C TYR A 36 2.87 0.12 9.71
N SER A 37 3.70 0.37 10.72
CA SER A 37 5.16 0.36 10.61
C SER A 37 5.77 -0.40 11.79
N ASP A 38 6.63 -1.39 11.53
CA ASP A 38 7.26 -2.17 12.59
C ASP A 38 8.17 -1.32 13.48
N ASN A 39 9.01 -0.50 12.87
CA ASN A 39 10.06 0.22 13.58
C ASN A 39 9.87 1.74 13.59
N GLY A 40 8.85 2.26 12.90
CA GLY A 40 8.73 3.70 12.64
C GLY A 40 9.87 4.23 11.77
N GLY A 41 10.14 5.54 11.85
CA GLY A 41 11.19 6.19 11.10
C GLY A 41 10.71 7.00 9.91
N ASP A 42 11.64 7.41 9.06
CA ASP A 42 11.34 8.28 7.92
C ASP A 42 10.92 7.48 6.69
N TYR A 43 9.83 7.92 6.10
CA TYR A 43 9.23 7.35 4.90
C TYR A 43 9.08 8.42 3.82
N GLN A 44 9.22 8.02 2.57
CA GLN A 44 8.83 8.83 1.44
C GLN A 44 7.38 8.53 1.08
N MET A 45 6.53 9.54 1.17
CA MET A 45 5.13 9.48 0.74
C MET A 45 5.00 10.18 -0.60
N THR A 46 4.39 9.52 -1.57
CA THR A 46 4.02 10.11 -2.86
C THR A 46 2.52 10.09 -3.00
N LEU A 47 1.94 11.28 -3.20
CA LEU A 47 0.51 11.49 -3.41
C LEU A 47 0.27 11.84 -4.87
N ASN A 48 -0.57 11.03 -5.55
CA ASN A 48 -1.04 11.29 -6.90
C ASN A 48 -2.43 11.92 -6.85
N TYR A 49 -2.62 12.96 -7.66
CA TYR A 49 -3.83 13.77 -7.61
C TYR A 49 -4.18 14.36 -8.99
N MET A 50 -5.41 14.85 -9.13
CA MET A 50 -5.83 15.66 -10.28
C MET A 50 -6.39 16.99 -9.81
N SER A 51 -6.01 18.08 -10.47
CA SER A 51 -6.56 19.42 -10.24
C SER A 51 -6.31 20.32 -11.45
N GLY A 52 -7.35 20.93 -11.95
CA GLY A 52 -7.26 21.91 -13.06
C GLY A 52 -6.82 23.31 -12.59
N ASP A 53 -6.87 23.57 -11.31
CA ASP A 53 -6.53 24.82 -10.64
C ASP A 53 -5.65 24.58 -9.41
N ASN A 54 -5.16 25.65 -8.78
CA ASN A 54 -4.38 25.56 -7.54
C ASN A 54 -5.31 25.24 -6.38
N ARG A 55 -5.24 24.02 -5.86
CA ARG A 55 -5.96 23.57 -4.68
C ARG A 55 -5.01 23.15 -3.59
N ASN A 56 -5.33 23.53 -2.36
CA ASN A 56 -4.52 23.22 -1.20
C ASN A 56 -5.06 21.99 -0.48
N LEU A 57 -4.14 21.17 0.02
CA LEU A 57 -4.41 20.14 0.99
C LEU A 57 -3.34 20.12 2.09
N THR A 58 -3.75 19.83 3.30
CA THR A 58 -2.85 19.63 4.43
C THR A 58 -2.72 18.14 4.70
N VAL A 59 -1.47 17.68 4.78
CA VAL A 59 -1.12 16.32 5.18
C VAL A 59 -0.88 16.31 6.69
N SER A 60 -1.55 15.40 7.38
CA SER A 60 -1.41 15.20 8.83
C SER A 60 -1.13 13.73 9.14
N PHE A 61 -0.22 13.49 10.08
CA PHE A 61 0.12 12.18 10.63
C PHE A 61 -0.17 12.16 12.11
N ASN A 62 -0.95 11.18 12.56
CA ASN A 62 -1.30 10.99 13.96
C ASN A 62 -1.84 12.28 14.63
N GLY A 63 -2.63 13.07 13.88
CA GLY A 63 -3.22 14.33 14.34
C GLY A 63 -2.28 15.54 14.29
N LYS A 64 -1.02 15.38 13.85
CA LYS A 64 -0.06 16.46 13.70
C LYS A 64 0.11 16.83 12.23
N ASP A 65 -0.08 18.11 11.90
CA ASP A 65 0.16 18.62 10.55
C ASP A 65 1.65 18.57 10.20
N VAL A 66 1.93 18.01 9.03
CA VAL A 66 3.29 17.91 8.48
C VAL A 66 3.52 19.03 7.47
N GLN A 67 2.65 19.13 6.48
CA GLN A 67 2.80 20.08 5.38
C GLN A 67 1.46 20.42 4.73
N THR A 68 1.33 21.65 4.24
CA THR A 68 0.30 22.03 3.29
C THR A 68 0.89 22.05 1.87
N LEU A 69 0.26 21.32 0.97
CA LEU A 69 0.66 21.19 -0.42
C LEU A 69 -0.29 22.02 -1.30
N THR A 70 0.26 22.74 -2.27
CA THR A 70 -0.53 23.30 -3.37
C THR A 70 -0.44 22.36 -4.56
N CYS A 71 -1.57 21.88 -5.02
CA CYS A 71 -1.73 20.87 -6.06
C CYS A 71 -2.35 21.47 -7.30
N ASN A 72 -1.69 21.30 -8.44
CA ASN A 72 -2.21 21.65 -9.78
C ASN A 72 -1.54 20.69 -10.76
N SER A 73 -2.33 19.89 -11.47
CA SER A 73 -1.86 18.96 -12.51
C SER A 73 -2.10 19.50 -13.93
N GLY A 74 -2.72 20.66 -14.04
CA GLY A 74 -3.06 21.28 -15.32
C GLY A 74 -4.33 20.72 -15.97
N GLY A 75 -5.12 19.93 -15.24
CA GLY A 75 -6.40 19.38 -15.71
C GLY A 75 -6.93 18.29 -14.79
N TYR A 76 -8.21 17.98 -14.93
CA TYR A 76 -8.85 16.83 -14.24
C TYR A 76 -8.72 15.52 -15.03
N ASP A 77 -8.08 15.58 -16.18
CA ASP A 77 -7.69 14.47 -17.06
C ASP A 77 -6.18 14.15 -16.99
N LYS A 78 -5.49 14.80 -16.05
CA LYS A 78 -4.04 14.64 -15.85
C LYS A 78 -3.71 14.37 -14.41
N VAL A 79 -2.90 13.34 -14.17
CA VAL A 79 -2.40 13.01 -12.84
C VAL A 79 -1.10 13.78 -12.59
N GLY A 80 -1.10 14.58 -11.52
CA GLY A 80 0.09 15.20 -10.93
C GLY A 80 0.56 14.43 -9.71
N SER A 81 1.76 14.71 -9.24
CA SER A 81 2.36 14.03 -8.11
C SER A 81 3.04 15.01 -7.16
N LYS A 82 2.94 14.75 -5.84
CA LYS A 82 3.70 15.42 -4.79
C LYS A 82 4.36 14.39 -3.90
N THR A 83 5.64 14.56 -3.64
CA THR A 83 6.41 13.68 -2.77
C THR A 83 6.91 14.47 -1.56
N LEU A 84 6.78 13.88 -0.37
CA LEU A 84 7.28 14.46 0.89
C LEU A 84 7.83 13.35 1.79
N THR A 85 8.78 13.72 2.66
CA THR A 85 9.24 12.83 3.72
C THR A 85 8.34 12.99 4.94
N VAL A 86 7.93 11.86 5.51
CA VAL A 86 7.08 11.79 6.69
C VAL A 86 7.68 10.82 7.70
N THR A 87 7.46 11.07 8.99
CA THR A 87 7.94 10.19 10.05
C THR A 87 6.76 9.40 10.62
N LEU A 88 6.80 8.07 10.49
CA LEU A 88 5.86 7.15 11.13
C LEU A 88 6.35 6.77 12.53
N THR A 89 5.41 6.50 13.41
CA THR A 89 5.70 5.87 14.72
C THR A 89 5.63 4.34 14.58
N PRO A 90 6.32 3.57 15.43
CA PRO A 90 6.11 2.13 15.51
C PRO A 90 4.64 1.80 15.80
N GLY A 91 4.11 0.78 15.14
CA GLY A 91 2.72 0.38 15.23
C GLY A 91 1.82 1.08 14.22
N GLU A 92 0.58 1.33 14.61
CA GLU A 92 -0.45 1.93 13.74
C GLU A 92 -0.31 3.44 13.65
N ASN A 93 -0.50 3.97 12.44
CA ASN A 93 -0.49 5.39 12.14
C ASN A 93 -1.78 5.78 11.41
N LEU A 94 -2.21 7.01 11.63
CA LEU A 94 -3.31 7.66 10.92
C LEU A 94 -2.74 8.72 9.98
N ILE A 95 -3.00 8.58 8.69
CA ILE A 95 -2.71 9.60 7.69
C ILE A 95 -4.02 10.30 7.32
N ARG A 96 -4.02 11.62 7.36
CA ARG A 96 -5.20 12.43 7.03
C ARG A 96 -4.83 13.49 6.00
N LEU A 97 -5.65 13.63 4.96
CA LEU A 97 -5.63 14.75 4.01
C LEU A 97 -6.88 15.58 4.22
N TYR A 98 -6.72 16.87 4.44
CA TYR A 98 -7.82 17.78 4.66
C TYR A 98 -7.49 19.21 4.21
N ASN A 99 -8.48 20.06 4.07
CA ASN A 99 -8.27 21.48 3.82
C ASN A 99 -8.53 22.27 5.11
N LYS A 100 -7.60 23.17 5.47
CA LYS A 100 -7.78 24.08 6.63
C LYS A 100 -8.87 25.13 6.38
N SER A 101 -9.12 25.46 5.12
CA SER A 101 -10.21 26.36 4.76
C SER A 101 -11.53 25.59 4.77
N SER A 102 -12.54 26.17 5.40
CA SER A 102 -13.88 25.60 5.46
C SER A 102 -14.70 25.81 4.18
N SER A 103 -14.15 26.51 3.18
CA SER A 103 -14.86 26.86 1.95
C SER A 103 -14.08 26.53 0.67
N ALA A 104 -12.92 25.90 0.78
CA ALA A 104 -12.09 25.59 -0.37
C ALA A 104 -12.06 24.09 -0.65
N ALA A 105 -12.29 23.74 -1.91
CA ALA A 105 -12.18 22.38 -2.40
C ALA A 105 -10.72 21.88 -2.35
N MET A 106 -10.54 20.58 -2.18
CA MET A 106 -9.27 19.88 -2.32
C MET A 106 -9.10 19.35 -3.75
N PRO A 107 -7.87 18.98 -4.17
CA PRO A 107 -7.69 18.20 -5.39
C PRO A 107 -8.39 16.84 -5.29
N ASN A 108 -8.71 16.25 -6.42
CA ASN A 108 -9.14 14.86 -6.51
C ASN A 108 -7.93 13.96 -6.22
N ILE A 109 -8.10 12.94 -5.40
CA ILE A 109 -7.01 12.06 -4.97
C ILE A 109 -7.12 10.73 -5.70
N ASP A 110 -6.08 10.41 -6.48
CA ASP A 110 -5.94 9.15 -7.17
C ASP A 110 -5.45 8.06 -6.21
N CYS A 111 -4.20 8.14 -5.81
CA CYS A 111 -3.60 7.16 -4.90
C CYS A 111 -2.47 7.75 -4.05
N MET A 112 -2.10 7.00 -3.04
CA MET A 112 -0.94 7.30 -2.21
C MET A 112 -0.02 6.07 -2.17
N THR A 113 1.28 6.30 -2.29
CA THR A 113 2.31 5.30 -2.00
C THR A 113 3.19 5.79 -0.85
N ILE A 114 3.65 4.86 -0.02
CA ILE A 114 4.56 5.16 1.08
C ILE A 114 5.60 4.05 1.20
N HIS A 115 6.87 4.41 1.35
CA HIS A 115 7.96 3.45 1.52
C HIS A 115 9.08 4.05 2.39
N PRO A 116 9.87 3.22 3.11
CA PRO A 116 10.99 3.70 3.91
C PRO A 116 12.00 4.50 3.08
N VAL A 117 12.56 5.56 3.67
CA VAL A 117 13.62 6.34 3.01
C VAL A 117 14.85 5.46 2.80
N GLY A 118 15.46 5.53 1.61
CA GLY A 118 16.65 4.75 1.23
C GLY A 118 16.36 3.36 0.66
N VAL A 119 15.10 2.93 0.63
CA VAL A 119 14.70 1.71 -0.08
C VAL A 119 14.31 2.08 -1.50
N THR A 120 15.14 1.70 -2.46
CA THR A 120 14.92 1.99 -3.90
C THR A 120 13.97 1.00 -4.57
N GLU A 121 13.66 -0.11 -3.91
CA GLU A 121 12.73 -1.10 -4.43
C GLU A 121 11.30 -0.77 -4.00
N ARG A 122 10.44 -0.56 -4.98
CA ARG A 122 8.99 -0.59 -4.78
C ARG A 122 8.65 -2.01 -4.36
N ILE A 123 8.32 -2.23 -3.10
CA ILE A 123 7.58 -3.43 -2.74
C ILE A 123 6.19 -3.21 -3.34
N ALA A 124 6.03 -3.65 -4.58
CA ALA A 124 4.71 -3.76 -5.15
C ALA A 124 3.99 -4.80 -4.27
N VAL A 125 3.03 -4.35 -3.48
CA VAL A 125 2.11 -5.24 -2.76
C VAL A 125 1.10 -5.73 -3.80
N GLY A 126 1.60 -6.47 -4.77
CA GLY A 126 0.83 -7.27 -5.70
C GLY A 126 1.08 -8.74 -5.36
N ILE A 127 0.16 -9.61 -5.71
CA ILE A 127 0.41 -11.05 -5.73
C ILE A 127 1.53 -11.24 -6.76
N HIS A 128 2.78 -11.25 -6.30
CA HIS A 128 3.89 -11.59 -7.17
C HIS A 128 3.67 -13.02 -7.65
N ALA A 129 3.80 -13.22 -8.95
CA ALA A 129 4.12 -14.57 -9.43
C ALA A 129 5.24 -15.12 -8.53
N PRO A 130 5.14 -16.34 -8.04
CA PRO A 130 6.12 -16.89 -7.12
C PRO A 130 7.49 -16.63 -7.71
N VAL A 131 8.32 -15.87 -6.98
CA VAL A 131 9.73 -15.69 -7.34
C VAL A 131 10.24 -17.09 -7.57
N ALA A 132 10.76 -17.34 -8.77
CA ALA A 132 11.41 -18.61 -9.06
C ALA A 132 12.50 -18.76 -7.98
N VAL A 133 12.20 -19.58 -6.99
CA VAL A 133 13.18 -19.92 -5.94
C VAL A 133 14.35 -20.51 -6.70
N PRO A 134 15.58 -19.99 -6.53
CA PRO A 134 16.73 -20.58 -7.22
C PRO A 134 16.67 -22.09 -7.01
N ALA A 135 16.75 -22.84 -8.09
CA ALA A 135 16.69 -24.29 -8.10
C ALA A 135 17.93 -24.87 -7.44
N ALA A 136 18.02 -24.77 -6.13
CA ALA A 136 18.98 -25.47 -5.30
C ALA A 136 18.44 -25.66 -3.88
N ARG A 137 17.21 -26.15 -3.74
CA ARG A 137 16.95 -26.95 -2.55
C ARG A 137 17.71 -28.24 -2.77
N GLN A 138 18.85 -28.39 -2.08
CA GLN A 138 19.44 -29.69 -1.89
C GLN A 138 18.36 -30.57 -1.28
N HIS A 139 17.82 -31.46 -2.08
CA HIS A 139 16.88 -32.47 -1.61
C HIS A 139 17.64 -33.36 -0.62
N ASP A 140 17.18 -33.39 0.61
CA ASP A 140 17.83 -34.15 1.69
C ASP A 140 17.60 -35.66 1.58
N GLY A 141 16.85 -36.09 0.56
CA GLY A 141 16.52 -37.49 0.32
C GLY A 141 15.64 -38.14 1.40
N LYS A 142 15.09 -37.33 2.31
CA LYS A 142 14.29 -37.81 3.43
C LYS A 142 12.80 -37.82 3.12
N TYR A 143 12.06 -38.62 3.85
CA TYR A 143 10.62 -38.69 3.80
C TYR A 143 9.99 -37.91 4.95
N TYR A 144 8.90 -37.21 4.65
CA TYR A 144 8.13 -36.47 5.65
C TYR A 144 6.65 -36.83 5.53
N THR A 145 5.95 -36.86 6.66
CA THR A 145 4.48 -36.92 6.65
C THR A 145 3.88 -35.66 6.06
N LEU A 146 2.59 -35.66 5.75
CA LEU A 146 1.91 -34.47 5.18
C LEU A 146 1.85 -33.27 6.16
N ASP A 147 2.03 -33.53 7.47
CA ASP A 147 2.16 -32.56 8.55
C ASP A 147 3.62 -32.16 8.85
N GLY A 148 4.58 -32.61 8.02
CA GLY A 148 5.98 -32.18 8.06
C GLY A 148 6.90 -32.93 9.02
N LYS A 149 6.46 -34.04 9.64
CA LYS A 149 7.31 -34.85 10.53
C LYS A 149 8.22 -35.76 9.73
N LEU A 150 9.50 -35.83 10.13
CA LEU A 150 10.48 -36.70 9.52
C LEU A 150 10.10 -38.16 9.73
N VAL A 151 10.12 -38.95 8.64
CA VAL A 151 9.85 -40.41 8.65
C VAL A 151 11.12 -41.13 8.24
N ARG A 152 11.69 -41.92 9.16
CA ARG A 152 12.92 -42.71 8.92
C ARG A 152 12.63 -44.00 8.14
N HIS A 153 11.46 -44.58 8.35
CA HIS A 153 11.04 -45.84 7.71
C HIS A 153 9.63 -45.64 7.11
N PRO A 154 9.52 -45.27 5.84
CA PRO A 154 8.23 -45.09 5.21
C PRO A 154 7.53 -46.44 4.99
N HIS A 155 6.24 -46.51 5.32
CA HIS A 155 5.43 -47.71 5.17
C HIS A 155 4.72 -47.77 3.82
N LYS A 156 4.61 -48.96 3.24
CA LYS A 156 3.86 -49.23 2.02
C LYS A 156 2.40 -48.78 2.17
N GLY A 157 1.85 -48.27 1.11
CA GLY A 157 0.47 -47.80 1.05
C GLY A 157 0.23 -46.41 1.57
N ASN A 158 1.23 -45.74 2.13
CA ASN A 158 1.12 -44.37 2.66
C ASN A 158 1.74 -43.35 1.72
N ILE A 159 1.20 -42.11 1.80
CA ILE A 159 1.70 -40.95 1.05
C ILE A 159 2.61 -40.14 1.95
N TYR A 160 3.77 -39.75 1.40
CA TYR A 160 4.77 -38.91 2.05
C TYR A 160 5.21 -37.78 1.15
N ILE A 161 5.88 -36.78 1.71
CA ILE A 161 6.64 -35.79 0.97
C ILE A 161 8.09 -36.28 0.87
N HIS A 162 8.59 -36.43 -0.34
CA HIS A 162 9.97 -36.77 -0.63
C HIS A 162 10.51 -35.85 -1.71
N ASN A 163 11.62 -35.16 -1.41
CA ASN A 163 12.20 -34.17 -2.31
C ASN A 163 11.18 -33.11 -2.80
N GLY A 164 10.30 -32.67 -1.89
CA GLY A 164 9.27 -31.67 -2.19
C GLY A 164 8.04 -32.18 -2.95
N ASN A 165 8.00 -33.47 -3.31
CA ASN A 165 6.90 -34.11 -4.04
C ASN A 165 6.11 -35.08 -3.16
N LYS A 166 4.81 -35.22 -3.43
CA LYS A 166 4.01 -36.29 -2.83
C LYS A 166 4.32 -37.62 -3.52
N VAL A 167 4.70 -38.62 -2.74
CA VAL A 167 5.02 -39.96 -3.24
C VAL A 167 4.23 -41.00 -2.48
N LEU A 168 3.68 -41.97 -3.18
CA LEU A 168 3.06 -43.19 -2.60
C LEU A 168 4.11 -44.28 -2.55
N ILE A 169 4.37 -44.85 -1.37
CA ILE A 169 5.26 -45.99 -1.23
C ILE A 169 4.52 -47.30 -1.60
N LYS A 170 4.95 -47.93 -2.65
CA LYS A 170 4.37 -49.19 -3.18
C LYS A 170 4.97 -50.43 -2.49
#